data_7daa23f53a80ad76d7fcc04003d0c34f
#
_entry.id   7daa23f53a80ad76d7fcc04003d0c34f
#
_cell.length_a   1.000
_cell.length_b   1.000
_cell.length_c   1.000
_cell.angle_alpha   90.00
_cell.angle_beta   90.00
_cell.angle_gamma   90.00
#
_symmetry.space_group_name_H-M   'P 1'
#
loop_
_entity.id
_entity.type
_entity.pdbx_description
1 polymer ?
#
loop_
_entity_poly.entity_id
_entity_poly.type
_entity_poly.pdbx_seq_one_letter_code
_entity_poly.pdbx_strand_id
1 'polypeptide(L)'
;MSGDNFWQMAHKQFLTWEMTKTILNTRAVEQQKHTQEIFEKNGFQVINFPCLEIVTVSDTDLVRKQIVETSDSDVFVFTSQNAVIHAFKIQPNWKIPKNATVIAIGNKTAEILEQYYSGDIWVPEKHNSEGAIELIKGLKKTLSLALITGKLGRDEIQNYCESNKIKLTQINVYQRQIPTVDSDVIQEIQNSKDLLILATSTTTLAHIKKMVSEDLYKKLQQQTIISASDRITEFAMKQGFQNIMTTNTADPEKIYLFL
;
A
#
# COMPACT_ATOMS: atom_id res chain seq x y z
N MET A 1 16.95 54.53 26.20
CA MET A 1 17.01 53.51 25.15
C MET A 1 16.10 52.38 25.63
N SER A 2 14.96 52.24 24.97
CA SER A 2 13.77 51.54 25.46
C SER A 2 13.91 50.03 25.35
N GLY A 3 13.47 49.32 26.40
CA GLY A 3 13.50 47.86 26.51
C GLY A 3 12.67 47.04 25.48
N ASP A 4 11.93 47.73 24.61
CA ASP A 4 11.06 47.11 23.62
C ASP A 4 11.80 46.48 22.44
N ASN A 5 13.01 46.93 22.13
CA ASN A 5 13.80 46.37 21.03
C ASN A 5 14.43 45.01 21.36
N PHE A 6 14.68 44.74 22.65
CA PHE A 6 15.28 43.44 23.04
C PHE A 6 14.26 42.31 22.97
N TRP A 7 13.03 42.55 23.37
CA TRP A 7 11.94 41.55 23.29
C TRP A 7 11.48 41.28 21.85
N GLN A 8 11.49 42.29 20.98
CA GLN A 8 11.18 42.11 19.55
C GLN A 8 12.30 41.36 18.81
N MET A 9 13.57 41.58 19.14
CA MET A 9 14.70 40.81 18.61
C MET A 9 14.68 39.36 19.15
N ALA A 10 14.42 39.17 20.42
CA ALA A 10 14.30 37.83 21.01
C ALA A 10 13.12 37.05 20.40
N HIS A 11 11.97 37.72 20.20
CA HIS A 11 10.82 37.07 19.52
C HIS A 11 11.09 36.74 18.04
N LYS A 12 11.85 37.61 17.34
CA LYS A 12 12.29 37.37 15.96
C LYS A 12 13.36 36.25 15.88
N GLN A 13 14.23 36.13 16.87
CA GLN A 13 15.21 35.03 16.96
C GLN A 13 14.58 33.71 17.40
N PHE A 14 13.53 33.70 18.23
CA PHE A 14 12.77 32.51 18.55
C PHE A 14 11.93 31.97 17.37
N LEU A 15 11.51 32.83 16.43
CA LEU A 15 10.78 32.48 15.22
C LEU A 15 11.67 31.95 14.07
N THR A 16 12.99 32.00 14.21
CA THR A 16 13.92 31.51 13.17
C THR A 16 14.55 30.15 13.50
N TRP A 17 14.09 29.45 14.53
CA TRP A 17 14.64 28.14 14.92
C TRP A 17 13.60 27.00 15.00
N GLU A 18 12.47 27.14 14.35
CA GLU A 18 11.73 25.98 13.91
C GLU A 18 12.45 25.43 12.67
N MET A 19 13.43 24.55 12.91
CA MET A 19 13.95 23.73 11.82
C MET A 19 12.76 22.98 11.25
N THR A 20 12.37 23.32 10.02
CA THR A 20 11.25 22.67 9.33
C THR A 20 11.57 21.17 9.28
N LYS A 21 10.83 20.39 10.06
CA LYS A 21 11.05 18.93 10.11
C LYS A 21 10.76 18.34 8.73
N THR A 22 11.61 17.44 8.28
CA THR A 22 11.49 16.80 6.97
C THR A 22 10.91 15.40 7.11
N ILE A 23 9.82 15.14 6.42
CA ILE A 23 9.19 13.83 6.34
C ILE A 23 9.84 13.02 5.20
N LEU A 24 10.41 11.87 5.52
CA LEU A 24 10.76 10.86 4.51
C LEU A 24 9.54 9.97 4.26
N ASN A 25 8.84 10.25 3.16
CA ASN A 25 7.61 9.56 2.80
C ASN A 25 7.94 8.24 2.09
N THR A 26 7.89 7.12 2.82
CA THR A 26 8.22 5.78 2.28
C THR A 26 7.01 4.99 1.78
N ARG A 27 5.84 5.60 1.76
CA ARG A 27 4.59 4.94 1.32
C ARG A 27 4.68 4.51 -0.14
N ALA A 28 3.75 3.67 -0.57
CA ALA A 28 3.67 3.25 -1.98
C ALA A 28 3.47 4.44 -2.92
N VAL A 29 3.94 4.30 -4.16
CA VAL A 29 3.90 5.37 -5.20
C VAL A 29 2.52 6.03 -5.27
N GLU A 30 1.45 5.24 -5.25
CA GLU A 30 0.07 5.73 -5.38
C GLU A 30 -0.40 6.57 -4.18
N GLN A 31 0.30 6.48 -3.05
CA GLN A 31 -0.01 7.19 -1.81
C GLN A 31 0.88 8.42 -1.58
N GLN A 32 1.91 8.61 -2.40
CA GLN A 32 2.90 9.68 -2.21
C GLN A 32 2.25 11.06 -2.21
N LYS A 33 1.52 11.38 -3.28
CA LYS A 33 0.94 12.70 -3.50
C LYS A 33 0.01 13.13 -2.36
N HIS A 34 -0.93 12.27 -1.98
CA HIS A 34 -1.88 12.57 -0.90
C HIS A 34 -1.17 12.80 0.45
N THR A 35 -0.17 11.96 0.75
CA THR A 35 0.64 12.11 1.97
C THR A 35 1.43 13.40 1.96
N GLN A 36 2.07 13.74 0.85
CA GLN A 36 2.83 14.97 0.67
C GLN A 36 1.96 16.20 0.89
N GLU A 37 0.81 16.29 0.22
CA GLU A 37 -0.12 17.43 0.33
C GLU A 37 -0.54 17.70 1.78
N ILE A 38 -0.77 16.64 2.57
CA ILE A 38 -1.15 16.79 3.98
C ILE A 38 0.01 17.35 4.81
N PHE A 39 1.21 16.79 4.68
CA PHE A 39 2.33 17.24 5.49
C PHE A 39 2.83 18.63 5.09
N GLU A 40 2.91 18.95 3.79
CA GLU A 40 3.29 20.30 3.31
C GLU A 40 2.30 21.37 3.76
N LYS A 41 0.99 21.09 3.71
CA LYS A 41 -0.05 21.99 4.25
C LYS A 41 0.14 22.28 5.74
N ASN A 42 0.76 21.38 6.48
CA ASN A 42 1.02 21.51 7.91
C ASN A 42 2.47 21.94 8.22
N GLY A 43 3.20 22.48 7.24
CA GLY A 43 4.49 23.14 7.43
C GLY A 43 5.71 22.20 7.42
N PHE A 44 5.55 20.94 7.03
CA PHE A 44 6.66 20.00 6.89
C PHE A 44 7.26 20.08 5.48
N GLN A 45 8.56 19.85 5.35
CA GLN A 45 9.15 19.46 4.08
C GLN A 45 8.92 17.98 3.85
N VAL A 46 8.77 17.55 2.59
CA VAL A 46 8.51 16.14 2.27
C VAL A 46 9.47 15.68 1.18
N ILE A 47 10.25 14.66 1.48
CA ILE A 47 11.03 13.91 0.51
C ILE A 47 10.25 12.64 0.17
N ASN A 48 9.81 12.52 -1.07
CA ASN A 48 9.15 11.31 -1.55
C ASN A 48 10.19 10.24 -1.87
N PHE A 49 10.17 9.18 -1.07
CA PHE A 49 11.04 8.00 -1.22
C PHE A 49 10.18 6.74 -1.22
N PRO A 50 9.39 6.50 -2.28
CA PRO A 50 8.49 5.36 -2.33
C PRO A 50 9.27 4.05 -2.22
N CYS A 51 8.90 3.21 -1.25
CA CYS A 51 9.55 1.92 -1.03
C CYS A 51 8.73 0.75 -1.56
N LEU A 52 7.62 1.02 -2.23
CA LEU A 52 6.72 0.06 -2.84
C LEU A 52 6.04 0.67 -4.05
N GLU A 53 6.00 -0.10 -5.12
CA GLU A 53 5.23 0.20 -6.33
C GLU A 53 4.38 -1.01 -6.71
N ILE A 54 3.15 -0.75 -7.16
CA ILE A 54 2.24 -1.76 -7.67
C ILE A 54 2.14 -1.59 -9.18
N VAL A 55 2.63 -2.58 -9.91
CA VAL A 55 2.68 -2.53 -11.37
C VAL A 55 1.88 -3.65 -12.00
N THR A 56 1.34 -3.40 -13.18
CA THR A 56 0.75 -4.45 -14.01
C THR A 56 1.82 -5.52 -14.31
N VAL A 57 1.43 -6.79 -14.32
CA VAL A 57 2.35 -7.86 -14.74
C VAL A 57 2.84 -7.64 -16.17
N SER A 58 4.04 -8.09 -16.47
CA SER A 58 4.67 -7.91 -17.79
C SER A 58 3.99 -8.72 -18.91
N ASP A 59 3.58 -9.96 -18.60
CA ASP A 59 2.91 -10.85 -19.56
C ASP A 59 1.39 -10.60 -19.59
N THR A 60 1.00 -9.51 -20.22
CA THR A 60 -0.43 -9.16 -20.36
C THR A 60 -1.18 -10.05 -21.34
N ASP A 61 -0.50 -10.70 -22.28
CA ASP A 61 -1.13 -11.60 -23.25
C ASP A 61 -1.52 -12.91 -22.61
N LEU A 62 -0.70 -13.44 -21.71
CA LEU A 62 -1.08 -14.57 -20.87
C LEU A 62 -2.32 -14.24 -20.04
N VAL A 63 -2.35 -13.08 -19.40
CA VAL A 63 -3.49 -12.64 -18.59
C VAL A 63 -4.76 -12.53 -19.43
N ARG A 64 -4.70 -11.96 -20.64
CA ARG A 64 -5.85 -11.90 -21.56
C ARG A 64 -6.38 -13.29 -21.91
N LYS A 65 -5.49 -14.25 -22.20
CA LYS A 65 -5.88 -15.66 -22.46
C LYS A 65 -6.56 -16.27 -21.23
N GLN A 66 -5.99 -16.11 -20.04
CA GLN A 66 -6.59 -16.60 -18.80
C GLN A 66 -7.97 -15.98 -18.56
N ILE A 67 -8.15 -14.68 -18.80
CA ILE A 67 -9.46 -14.00 -18.69
C ILE A 67 -10.48 -14.64 -19.64
N VAL A 68 -10.12 -14.95 -20.88
CA VAL A 68 -11.01 -15.61 -21.84
C VAL A 68 -11.40 -17.02 -21.35
N GLU A 69 -10.47 -17.75 -20.76
CA GLU A 69 -10.70 -19.09 -20.20
C GLU A 69 -11.68 -19.09 -19.01
N THR A 70 -11.96 -17.93 -18.41
CA THR A 70 -12.90 -17.80 -17.28
C THR A 70 -14.33 -17.51 -17.72
N SER A 71 -14.64 -17.49 -19.03
CA SER A 71 -15.99 -17.19 -19.57
C SER A 71 -17.13 -18.02 -18.96
N ASP A 72 -16.80 -19.24 -18.53
CA ASP A 72 -17.75 -20.19 -17.94
C ASP A 72 -17.51 -20.44 -16.44
N SER A 73 -16.75 -19.56 -15.78
CA SER A 73 -16.54 -19.70 -14.34
C SER A 73 -17.79 -19.38 -13.53
N ASP A 74 -18.08 -20.21 -12.53
CA ASP A 74 -19.23 -20.03 -11.64
C ASP A 74 -19.05 -18.88 -10.66
N VAL A 75 -17.78 -18.66 -10.23
CA VAL A 75 -17.43 -17.67 -9.21
C VAL A 75 -16.22 -16.83 -9.65
N PHE A 76 -16.30 -15.54 -9.45
CA PHE A 76 -15.18 -14.60 -9.61
C PHE A 76 -14.83 -13.97 -8.27
N VAL A 77 -13.56 -14.05 -7.87
CA VAL A 77 -13.08 -13.46 -6.63
C VAL A 77 -12.02 -12.40 -6.93
N PHE A 78 -12.30 -11.15 -6.57
CA PHE A 78 -11.34 -10.04 -6.65
C PHE A 78 -10.74 -9.78 -5.28
N THR A 79 -9.44 -10.01 -5.12
CA THR A 79 -8.78 -9.97 -3.81
C THR A 79 -8.43 -8.57 -3.30
N SER A 80 -8.45 -7.56 -4.17
CA SER A 80 -8.08 -6.18 -3.82
C SER A 80 -8.52 -5.18 -4.89
N GLN A 81 -8.52 -3.89 -4.54
CA GLN A 81 -8.71 -2.79 -5.49
C GLN A 81 -7.74 -2.90 -6.69
N ASN A 82 -6.47 -3.20 -6.41
CA ASN A 82 -5.46 -3.36 -7.45
C ASN A 82 -5.75 -4.55 -8.38
N ALA A 83 -6.36 -5.61 -7.86
CA ALA A 83 -6.79 -6.73 -8.71
C ALA A 83 -7.85 -6.26 -9.73
N VAL A 84 -8.80 -5.43 -9.33
CA VAL A 84 -9.79 -4.85 -10.24
C VAL A 84 -9.13 -3.90 -11.23
N ILE A 85 -8.40 -2.89 -10.74
CA ILE A 85 -7.80 -1.84 -11.58
C ILE A 85 -6.90 -2.46 -12.66
N HIS A 86 -6.00 -3.37 -12.28
CA HIS A 86 -5.05 -3.96 -13.21
C HIS A 86 -5.70 -4.97 -14.17
N ALA A 87 -6.73 -5.71 -13.73
CA ALA A 87 -7.48 -6.60 -14.62
C ALA A 87 -8.15 -5.82 -15.75
N PHE A 88 -8.89 -4.76 -15.40
CA PHE A 88 -9.58 -3.93 -16.40
C PHE A 88 -8.63 -3.01 -17.17
N LYS A 89 -7.46 -2.67 -16.65
CA LYS A 89 -6.38 -2.03 -17.41
C LYS A 89 -5.83 -2.95 -18.50
N ILE A 90 -5.68 -4.25 -18.23
CA ILE A 90 -5.21 -5.25 -19.21
C ILE A 90 -6.29 -5.57 -20.22
N GLN A 91 -7.54 -5.71 -19.78
CA GLN A 91 -8.69 -6.09 -20.61
C GLN A 91 -9.87 -5.12 -20.36
N PRO A 92 -9.87 -3.92 -20.95
CA PRO A 92 -10.88 -2.89 -20.68
C PRO A 92 -12.34 -3.31 -20.99
N ASN A 93 -12.52 -4.17 -21.99
CA ASN A 93 -13.82 -4.65 -22.43
C ASN A 93 -14.20 -6.01 -21.83
N TRP A 94 -13.52 -6.45 -20.77
CA TRP A 94 -13.85 -7.70 -20.11
C TRP A 94 -15.27 -7.67 -19.55
N LYS A 95 -16.03 -8.71 -19.88
CA LYS A 95 -17.38 -8.88 -19.36
C LYS A 95 -17.44 -10.13 -18.50
N ILE A 96 -17.70 -9.93 -17.22
CA ILE A 96 -17.97 -11.01 -16.29
C ILE A 96 -19.36 -11.59 -16.62
N PRO A 97 -19.53 -12.92 -16.67
CA PRO A 97 -20.81 -13.55 -16.96
C PRO A 97 -21.90 -13.14 -15.95
N LYS A 98 -23.09 -12.82 -16.46
CA LYS A 98 -24.21 -12.33 -15.60
C LYS A 98 -24.72 -13.37 -14.60
N ASN A 99 -24.54 -14.65 -14.89
CA ASN A 99 -24.93 -15.78 -14.03
C ASN A 99 -23.86 -16.18 -13.01
N ALA A 100 -22.68 -15.58 -13.07
CA ALA A 100 -21.60 -15.83 -12.13
C ALA A 100 -21.82 -15.12 -10.80
N THR A 101 -21.41 -15.73 -9.71
CA THR A 101 -21.29 -15.04 -8.41
C THR A 101 -20.01 -14.23 -8.38
N VAL A 102 -20.11 -12.95 -8.07
CA VAL A 102 -18.95 -12.06 -8.01
C VAL A 102 -18.68 -11.65 -6.56
N ILE A 103 -17.48 -11.92 -6.09
CA ILE A 103 -17.04 -11.64 -4.71
C ILE A 103 -15.89 -10.62 -4.76
N ALA A 104 -16.02 -9.54 -4.01
CA ALA A 104 -14.97 -8.57 -3.77
C ALA A 104 -14.51 -8.65 -2.29
N ILE A 105 -13.21 -8.89 -2.06
CA ILE A 105 -12.68 -8.92 -0.69
C ILE A 105 -12.55 -7.50 -0.16
N GLY A 106 -13.60 -7.01 0.50
CA GLY A 106 -13.69 -5.70 1.14
C GLY A 106 -14.40 -4.63 0.31
N ASN A 107 -15.01 -3.68 1.03
CA ASN A 107 -15.89 -2.64 0.48
C ASN A 107 -15.22 -1.80 -0.60
N LYS A 108 -13.99 -1.33 -0.36
CA LYS A 108 -13.25 -0.53 -1.35
C LYS A 108 -12.97 -1.29 -2.66
N THR A 109 -12.86 -2.63 -2.60
CA THR A 109 -12.73 -3.46 -3.81
C THR A 109 -14.04 -3.50 -4.57
N ALA A 110 -15.17 -3.63 -3.85
CA ALA A 110 -16.51 -3.60 -4.43
C ALA A 110 -16.80 -2.26 -5.10
N GLU A 111 -16.56 -1.13 -4.41
CA GLU A 111 -16.75 0.24 -4.93
C GLU A 111 -16.01 0.47 -6.27
N ILE A 112 -14.80 -0.05 -6.43
CA ILE A 112 -14.07 0.06 -7.69
C ILE A 112 -14.65 -0.89 -8.73
N LEU A 113 -15.05 -2.11 -8.33
CA LEU A 113 -15.58 -3.10 -9.25
C LEU A 113 -16.94 -2.67 -9.82
N GLU A 114 -17.75 -1.93 -9.09
CA GLU A 114 -19.03 -1.34 -9.54
C GLU A 114 -18.87 -0.41 -10.77
N GLN A 115 -17.68 0.16 -10.98
CA GLN A 115 -17.39 0.97 -12.18
C GLN A 115 -17.31 0.12 -13.46
N TYR A 116 -17.12 -1.19 -13.33
CA TYR A 116 -16.92 -2.13 -14.45
C TYR A 116 -17.97 -3.23 -14.54
N TYR A 117 -18.68 -3.48 -13.45
CA TYR A 117 -19.66 -4.55 -13.34
C TYR A 117 -20.96 -4.06 -12.70
N SER A 118 -22.09 -4.26 -13.38
CA SER A 118 -23.41 -3.78 -12.96
C SER A 118 -24.28 -4.85 -12.26
N GLY A 119 -23.74 -6.04 -12.02
CA GLY A 119 -24.44 -7.10 -11.28
C GLY A 119 -24.18 -7.03 -9.78
N ASP A 120 -24.75 -7.98 -9.04
CA ASP A 120 -24.56 -8.07 -7.60
C ASP A 120 -23.11 -8.44 -7.25
N ILE A 121 -22.52 -7.66 -6.33
CA ILE A 121 -21.18 -7.91 -5.80
C ILE A 121 -21.31 -8.31 -4.33
N TRP A 122 -20.83 -9.49 -4.00
CA TRP A 122 -20.85 -10.00 -2.65
C TRP A 122 -19.58 -9.60 -1.91
N VAL A 123 -19.75 -9.04 -0.73
CA VAL A 123 -18.63 -8.66 0.16
C VAL A 123 -18.71 -9.50 1.42
N PRO A 124 -17.66 -10.26 1.78
CA PRO A 124 -17.67 -11.05 2.99
C PRO A 124 -17.63 -10.15 4.25
N GLU A 125 -18.22 -10.58 5.35
CA GLU A 125 -18.14 -9.87 6.63
C GLU A 125 -16.70 -9.70 7.10
N LYS A 126 -15.90 -10.78 6.98
CA LYS A 126 -14.45 -10.71 7.19
C LYS A 126 -13.79 -10.40 5.86
N HIS A 127 -13.19 -9.23 5.75
CA HIS A 127 -12.53 -8.74 4.53
C HIS A 127 -11.17 -9.43 4.30
N ASN A 128 -11.18 -10.76 4.19
CA ASN A 128 -10.00 -11.60 3.97
C ASN A 128 -10.36 -12.87 3.16
N SER A 129 -9.36 -13.70 2.89
CA SER A 129 -9.53 -14.95 2.13
C SER A 129 -10.49 -15.92 2.81
N GLU A 130 -10.46 -16.01 4.14
CA GLU A 130 -11.31 -16.89 4.93
C GLU A 130 -12.78 -16.49 4.80
N GLY A 131 -13.09 -15.18 4.86
CA GLY A 131 -14.46 -14.69 4.64
C GLY A 131 -14.96 -14.96 3.23
N ALA A 132 -14.11 -14.82 2.21
CA ALA A 132 -14.47 -15.18 0.83
C ALA A 132 -14.77 -16.70 0.71
N ILE A 133 -13.99 -17.56 1.37
CA ILE A 133 -14.21 -18.99 1.42
C ILE A 133 -15.54 -19.32 2.11
N GLU A 134 -15.92 -18.61 3.18
CA GLU A 134 -17.21 -18.79 3.85
C GLU A 134 -18.38 -18.50 2.89
N LEU A 135 -18.29 -17.43 2.08
CA LEU A 135 -19.30 -17.15 1.05
C LEU A 135 -19.36 -18.25 -0.01
N ILE A 136 -18.21 -18.73 -0.51
CA ILE A 136 -18.14 -19.78 -1.52
C ILE A 136 -18.77 -21.09 -1.00
N LYS A 137 -18.55 -21.45 0.28
CA LYS A 137 -19.17 -22.61 0.93
C LYS A 137 -20.69 -22.51 0.99
N GLY A 138 -21.25 -21.32 1.08
CA GLY A 138 -22.70 -21.07 1.09
C GLY A 138 -23.37 -21.24 -0.27
N LEU A 139 -22.61 -21.33 -1.38
CA LEU A 139 -23.16 -21.52 -2.71
C LEU A 139 -23.62 -22.97 -2.92
N LYS A 140 -24.77 -23.14 -3.60
CA LYS A 140 -25.35 -24.48 -3.84
C LYS A 140 -24.43 -25.38 -4.67
N LYS A 141 -23.65 -24.80 -5.59
CA LYS A 141 -22.72 -25.50 -6.45
C LYS A 141 -21.64 -24.54 -6.94
N THR A 142 -20.39 -24.92 -6.75
CA THR A 142 -19.23 -24.21 -7.30
C THR A 142 -18.33 -25.27 -7.92
N LEU A 143 -18.17 -25.26 -9.24
CA LEU A 143 -17.31 -26.19 -9.97
C LEU A 143 -16.06 -25.49 -10.49
N SER A 144 -16.14 -24.19 -10.73
CA SER A 144 -15.06 -23.39 -11.30
C SER A 144 -15.00 -22.00 -10.67
N LEU A 145 -13.79 -21.55 -10.41
CA LEU A 145 -13.50 -20.27 -9.76
C LEU A 145 -12.38 -19.53 -10.50
N ALA A 146 -12.63 -18.28 -10.83
CA ALA A 146 -11.64 -17.32 -11.30
C ALA A 146 -11.17 -16.48 -10.12
N LEU A 147 -9.87 -16.55 -9.77
CA LEU A 147 -9.26 -15.76 -8.70
C LEU A 147 -8.40 -14.65 -9.30
N ILE A 148 -8.87 -13.42 -9.21
CA ILE A 148 -8.17 -12.23 -9.71
C ILE A 148 -7.36 -11.62 -8.56
N THR A 149 -6.02 -11.66 -8.68
CA THR A 149 -5.13 -11.35 -7.56
C THR A 149 -3.80 -10.76 -8.03
N GLY A 150 -2.93 -10.41 -7.10
CA GLY A 150 -1.53 -10.06 -7.36
C GLY A 150 -0.61 -11.27 -7.25
N LYS A 151 0.57 -11.20 -7.86
CA LYS A 151 1.64 -12.19 -7.62
C LYS A 151 1.99 -12.25 -6.13
N LEU A 152 2.30 -13.42 -5.61
CA LEU A 152 2.67 -13.67 -4.21
C LEU A 152 1.53 -13.29 -3.22
N GLY A 153 0.29 -13.55 -3.62
CA GLY A 153 -0.86 -13.52 -2.73
C GLY A 153 -0.83 -14.65 -1.70
N ARG A 154 -1.86 -14.69 -0.87
CA ARG A 154 -2.08 -15.80 0.07
C ARG A 154 -2.68 -16.99 -0.68
N ASP A 155 -2.41 -18.20 -0.19
CA ASP A 155 -2.78 -19.45 -0.88
C ASP A 155 -4.07 -20.11 -0.31
N GLU A 156 -4.77 -19.47 0.65
CA GLU A 156 -5.93 -20.05 1.33
C GLU A 156 -7.06 -20.43 0.35
N ILE A 157 -7.38 -19.54 -0.61
CA ILE A 157 -8.42 -19.81 -1.62
C ILE A 157 -7.98 -20.93 -2.57
N GLN A 158 -6.70 -20.95 -2.95
CA GLN A 158 -6.12 -22.02 -3.77
C GLN A 158 -6.23 -23.37 -3.07
N ASN A 159 -5.76 -23.44 -1.82
CA ASN A 159 -5.80 -24.66 -1.00
C ASN A 159 -7.24 -25.15 -0.79
N TYR A 160 -8.18 -24.22 -0.61
CA TYR A 160 -9.59 -24.55 -0.50
C TYR A 160 -10.13 -25.15 -1.81
N CYS A 161 -9.83 -24.55 -2.95
CA CYS A 161 -10.27 -25.05 -4.26
C CYS A 161 -9.71 -26.44 -4.54
N GLU A 162 -8.43 -26.68 -4.27
CA GLU A 162 -7.77 -27.96 -4.44
C GLU A 162 -8.43 -29.04 -3.57
N SER A 163 -8.62 -28.76 -2.27
CA SER A 163 -9.22 -29.68 -1.31
C SER A 163 -10.67 -30.06 -1.65
N ASN A 164 -11.40 -29.16 -2.34
CA ASN A 164 -12.81 -29.36 -2.69
C ASN A 164 -13.02 -29.69 -4.18
N LYS A 165 -11.93 -29.92 -4.94
CA LYS A 165 -11.97 -30.27 -6.38
C LYS A 165 -12.68 -29.21 -7.23
N ILE A 166 -12.54 -27.93 -6.86
CA ILE A 166 -13.02 -26.79 -7.61
C ILE A 166 -11.95 -26.44 -8.66
N LYS A 167 -12.34 -26.34 -9.92
CA LYS A 167 -11.43 -25.91 -10.99
C LYS A 167 -11.04 -24.44 -10.75
N LEU A 168 -9.78 -24.18 -10.41
CA LEU A 168 -9.26 -22.83 -10.18
C LEU A 168 -8.53 -22.30 -11.41
N THR A 169 -8.91 -21.09 -11.87
CA THR A 169 -8.10 -20.26 -12.77
C THR A 169 -7.62 -19.05 -12.00
N GLN A 170 -6.36 -19.06 -11.61
CA GLN A 170 -5.74 -17.90 -10.93
C GLN A 170 -5.15 -16.96 -11.96
N ILE A 171 -5.54 -15.69 -11.88
CA ILE A 171 -5.12 -14.62 -12.77
C ILE A 171 -4.35 -13.57 -11.96
N ASN A 172 -3.03 -13.59 -12.11
CA ASN A 172 -2.16 -12.60 -11.48
C ASN A 172 -2.06 -11.36 -12.37
N VAL A 173 -2.75 -10.28 -12.00
CA VAL A 173 -2.86 -9.07 -12.83
C VAL A 173 -1.89 -7.96 -12.44
N TYR A 174 -1.31 -8.02 -11.23
CA TYR A 174 -0.32 -7.06 -10.75
C TYR A 174 0.77 -7.74 -9.91
N GLN A 175 1.86 -7.04 -9.73
CA GLN A 175 2.91 -7.43 -8.81
C GLN A 175 3.38 -6.23 -7.99
N ARG A 176 3.96 -6.52 -6.84
CA ARG A 176 4.65 -5.54 -6.01
C ARG A 176 6.12 -5.56 -6.33
N GLN A 177 6.72 -4.39 -6.48
CA GLN A 177 8.16 -4.25 -6.70
C GLN A 177 8.75 -3.08 -5.91
N ILE A 178 10.06 -3.07 -5.78
CA ILE A 178 10.80 -1.92 -5.30
C ILE A 178 10.92 -0.95 -6.47
N PRO A 179 10.45 0.30 -6.34
CA PRO A 179 10.59 1.28 -7.41
C PRO A 179 12.05 1.71 -7.60
N THR A 180 12.36 2.20 -8.78
CA THR A 180 13.60 2.93 -9.02
C THR A 180 13.48 4.33 -8.41
N VAL A 181 14.49 4.75 -7.69
CA VAL A 181 14.55 6.09 -7.08
C VAL A 181 15.64 6.89 -7.76
N ASP A 182 15.37 8.17 -8.00
CA ASP A 182 16.33 9.11 -8.57
C ASP A 182 17.55 9.31 -7.65
N SER A 183 18.73 9.45 -8.23
CA SER A 183 19.95 9.77 -7.51
C SER A 183 19.86 11.06 -6.70
N ASP A 184 19.12 12.06 -7.24
CA ASP A 184 18.94 13.35 -6.57
C ASP A 184 18.17 13.20 -5.26
N VAL A 185 17.15 12.33 -5.22
CA VAL A 185 16.42 11.99 -3.99
C VAL A 185 17.34 11.33 -2.97
N ILE A 186 18.19 10.41 -3.40
CA ILE A 186 19.19 9.79 -2.53
C ILE A 186 20.15 10.83 -1.95
N GLN A 187 20.59 11.77 -2.77
CA GLN A 187 21.49 12.85 -2.34
C GLN A 187 20.78 13.81 -1.36
N GLU A 188 19.52 14.12 -1.59
CA GLU A 188 18.70 14.93 -0.68
C GLU A 188 18.57 14.26 0.69
N ILE A 189 18.29 12.96 0.73
CA ILE A 189 18.25 12.16 1.98
C ILE A 189 19.62 12.17 2.67
N GLN A 190 20.70 12.03 1.90
CA GLN A 190 22.08 12.08 2.43
C GLN A 190 22.41 13.43 3.08
N ASN A 191 21.90 14.52 2.53
CA ASN A 191 22.18 15.86 3.03
C ASN A 191 21.24 16.29 4.18
N SER A 192 20.11 15.62 4.35
CA SER A 192 19.14 15.91 5.40
C SER A 192 19.69 15.51 6.78
N LYS A 193 19.47 16.35 7.81
CA LYS A 193 19.96 16.10 9.18
C LYS A 193 18.91 15.43 10.06
N ASP A 194 17.67 15.93 10.01
CA ASP A 194 16.58 15.54 10.91
C ASP A 194 15.40 15.02 10.09
N LEU A 195 15.36 13.70 9.87
CA LEU A 195 14.32 13.05 9.12
C LEU A 195 13.32 12.36 10.06
N LEU A 196 12.05 12.50 9.72
CA LEU A 196 10.95 11.73 10.27
C LEU A 196 10.52 10.69 9.22
N ILE A 197 10.86 9.42 9.42
CA ILE A 197 10.64 8.35 8.44
C ILE A 197 9.26 7.74 8.64
N LEU A 198 8.35 7.90 7.67
CA LEU A 198 7.02 7.29 7.73
C LEU A 198 7.09 5.79 7.47
N ALA A 199 6.79 4.99 8.48
CA ALA A 199 6.77 3.53 8.38
C ALA A 199 5.34 3.00 8.53
N THR A 200 4.65 2.78 7.41
CA THR A 200 3.28 2.27 7.39
C THR A 200 3.17 0.77 7.11
N SER A 201 4.30 0.11 6.81
CA SER A 201 4.37 -1.35 6.68
C SER A 201 5.77 -1.89 6.96
N THR A 202 5.85 -3.14 7.41
CA THR A 202 7.14 -3.84 7.57
C THR A 202 7.83 -4.05 6.23
N THR A 203 7.08 -4.18 5.14
CA THR A 203 7.61 -4.34 3.78
C THR A 203 8.35 -3.09 3.32
N THR A 204 7.77 -1.90 3.51
CA THR A 204 8.44 -0.63 3.12
C THR A 204 9.72 -0.44 3.91
N LEU A 205 9.74 -0.72 5.22
CA LEU A 205 10.97 -0.66 6.02
C LEU A 205 12.04 -1.65 5.53
N ALA A 206 11.67 -2.89 5.21
CA ALA A 206 12.60 -3.88 4.67
C ALA A 206 13.17 -3.45 3.31
N HIS A 207 12.39 -2.73 2.51
CA HIS A 207 12.82 -2.23 1.21
C HIS A 207 13.82 -1.07 1.32
N ILE A 208 13.71 -0.18 2.31
CA ILE A 208 14.70 0.91 2.52
C ILE A 208 16.11 0.35 2.51
N LYS A 209 16.38 -0.73 3.27
CA LYS A 209 17.69 -1.37 3.33
C LYS A 209 18.23 -1.84 1.97
N LYS A 210 17.32 -2.21 1.05
CA LYS A 210 17.69 -2.69 -0.29
C LYS A 210 17.89 -1.54 -1.30
N MET A 211 17.39 -0.34 -0.97
CA MET A 211 17.33 0.81 -1.88
C MET A 211 18.48 1.80 -1.64
N VAL A 212 19.14 1.74 -0.50
CA VAL A 212 20.20 2.68 -0.14
C VAL A 212 21.51 1.94 0.15
N SER A 213 22.64 2.68 0.15
CA SER A 213 23.92 2.13 0.57
C SER A 213 23.91 1.79 2.06
N GLU A 214 24.83 0.92 2.50
CA GLU A 214 24.92 0.53 3.91
C GLU A 214 25.20 1.72 4.83
N ASP A 215 26.01 2.69 4.38
CA ASP A 215 26.33 3.89 5.17
C ASP A 215 25.11 4.80 5.30
N LEU A 216 24.34 4.99 4.22
CA LEU A 216 23.10 5.74 4.31
C LEU A 216 22.05 5.03 5.17
N TYR A 217 21.98 3.69 5.09
CA TYR A 217 21.10 2.93 5.96
C TYR A 217 21.45 3.09 7.45
N LYS A 218 22.73 3.04 7.82
CA LYS A 218 23.21 3.33 9.19
C LYS A 218 22.83 4.74 9.65
N LYS A 219 22.92 5.74 8.75
CA LYS A 219 22.47 7.10 9.03
C LYS A 219 20.94 7.14 9.29
N LEU A 220 20.15 6.45 8.46
CA LEU A 220 18.69 6.39 8.63
C LEU A 220 18.28 5.70 9.93
N GLN A 221 19.04 4.71 10.42
CA GLN A 221 18.77 4.05 11.70
C GLN A 221 18.89 5.00 12.91
N GLN A 222 19.57 6.13 12.77
CA GLN A 222 19.68 7.17 13.82
C GLN A 222 18.54 8.20 13.75
N GLN A 223 17.76 8.19 12.68
CA GLN A 223 16.62 9.10 12.48
C GLN A 223 15.36 8.58 13.22
N THR A 224 14.37 9.43 13.34
CA THR A 224 13.11 9.06 14.01
C THR A 224 12.18 8.33 13.03
N ILE A 225 11.76 7.12 13.40
CA ILE A 225 10.70 6.37 12.71
C ILE A 225 9.34 6.77 13.29
N ILE A 226 8.40 7.08 12.41
CA ILE A 226 6.98 7.21 12.73
C ILE A 226 6.30 5.90 12.32
N SER A 227 6.01 5.06 13.29
CA SER A 227 5.45 3.73 13.09
C SER A 227 3.93 3.73 13.20
N ALA A 228 3.25 3.11 12.24
CA ALA A 228 1.79 3.05 12.21
C ALA A 228 1.18 1.93 13.10
N SER A 229 1.99 1.09 13.75
CA SER A 229 1.50 0.03 14.65
C SER A 229 2.64 -0.62 15.44
N ASP A 230 2.29 -1.29 16.56
CA ASP A 230 3.26 -2.01 17.40
C ASP A 230 4.06 -3.06 16.62
N ARG A 231 3.41 -3.79 15.69
CA ARG A 231 4.09 -4.77 14.83
C ARG A 231 5.19 -4.13 13.97
N ILE A 232 4.96 -2.91 13.46
CA ILE A 232 5.95 -2.17 12.67
C ILE A 232 7.05 -1.64 13.59
N THR A 233 6.70 -1.19 14.78
CA THR A 233 7.65 -0.77 15.82
C THR A 233 8.62 -1.89 16.17
N GLU A 234 8.11 -3.07 16.50
CA GLU A 234 8.95 -4.24 16.79
C GLU A 234 9.87 -4.62 15.62
N PHE A 235 9.34 -4.54 14.40
CA PHE A 235 10.13 -4.79 13.21
C PHE A 235 11.23 -3.74 13.03
N ALA A 236 10.93 -2.46 13.24
CA ALA A 236 11.91 -1.37 13.16
C ALA A 236 13.05 -1.55 14.19
N MET A 237 12.71 -1.91 15.43
CA MET A 237 13.69 -2.23 16.47
C MET A 237 14.62 -3.37 16.03
N LYS A 238 14.07 -4.45 15.47
CA LYS A 238 14.85 -5.59 14.93
C LYS A 238 15.74 -5.19 13.75
N GLN A 239 15.36 -4.14 13.01
CA GLN A 239 16.16 -3.57 11.93
C GLN A 239 17.22 -2.57 12.42
N GLY A 240 17.33 -2.30 13.73
CA GLY A 240 18.34 -1.44 14.36
C GLY A 240 17.96 0.04 14.44
N PHE A 241 16.70 0.41 14.21
CA PHE A 241 16.24 1.77 14.45
C PHE A 241 16.13 2.04 15.95
N GLN A 242 16.65 3.18 16.41
CA GLN A 242 16.76 3.51 17.84
C GLN A 242 15.66 4.44 18.32
N ASN A 243 15.23 5.37 17.47
CA ASN A 243 14.23 6.38 17.80
C ASN A 243 12.91 6.05 17.09
N ILE A 244 11.89 5.62 17.84
CA ILE A 244 10.62 5.19 17.24
C ILE A 244 9.46 5.82 17.98
N MET A 245 8.56 6.44 17.21
CA MET A 245 7.27 6.95 17.69
C MET A 245 6.15 6.10 17.09
N THR A 246 5.34 5.49 17.92
CA THR A 246 4.20 4.67 17.48
C THR A 246 2.92 5.51 17.51
N THR A 247 2.24 5.65 16.36
CA THR A 247 1.02 6.46 16.22
C THR A 247 -0.26 5.63 16.19
N ASN A 248 -0.14 4.30 16.02
CA ASN A 248 -1.26 3.37 15.87
C ASN A 248 -2.24 3.74 14.74
N THR A 249 -1.77 4.49 13.75
CA THR A 249 -2.51 4.86 12.55
C THR A 249 -1.58 5.02 11.36
N ALA A 250 -2.08 4.66 10.18
CA ALA A 250 -1.41 4.92 8.90
C ALA A 250 -2.02 6.13 8.15
N ASP A 251 -2.99 6.79 8.75
CA ASP A 251 -3.68 7.96 8.21
C ASP A 251 -2.82 9.21 8.38
N PRO A 252 -2.33 9.84 7.30
CA PRO A 252 -1.46 11.01 7.39
C PRO A 252 -2.15 12.20 8.08
N GLU A 253 -3.49 12.34 7.97
CA GLU A 253 -4.27 13.38 8.65
C GLU A 253 -4.26 13.22 10.17
N LYS A 254 -4.04 12.02 10.66
CA LYS A 254 -3.91 11.74 12.09
C LYS A 254 -2.47 11.74 12.55
N ILE A 255 -1.54 11.27 11.70
CA ILE A 255 -0.12 11.19 12.05
C ILE A 255 0.45 12.57 12.37
N TYR A 256 0.16 13.60 11.55
CA TYR A 256 0.74 14.93 11.79
C TYR A 256 0.35 15.54 13.15
N LEU A 257 -0.77 15.10 13.75
CA LEU A 257 -1.20 15.56 15.08
C LEU A 257 -0.27 15.10 16.22
N PHE A 258 0.61 14.14 15.96
CA PHE A 258 1.62 13.64 16.91
C PHE A 258 2.96 14.35 16.77
N LEU A 259 3.16 15.20 15.76
CA LEU A 259 4.46 15.79 15.39
C LEU A 259 4.58 17.26 15.72
#